data_6411d3743c60ce2e8c676538ff13fc1c
#
_entry.id   6411d3743c60ce2e8c676538ff13fc1c
#
_cell.length_a   1.000
_cell.length_b   1.000
_cell.length_c   1.000
_cell.angle_alpha   90.00
_cell.angle_beta   90.00
_cell.angle_gamma   90.00
#
_symmetry.space_group_name_H-M   'P 1'
#
loop_
_entity.id
_entity.type
_entity.pdbx_description
1 polymer ?
#
loop_
_entity_poly.entity_id
_entity_poly.type
_entity_poly.pdbx_seq_one_letter_code
_entity_poly.pdbx_strand_id
1 'polypeptide(L)'
;MYNDLASALNNVPEEPTPPEPTLPSDGSYSDEKGVNTPNLGEGMTPIKWDETKNDWVETNGSDPEWYDYTAKKWANAKTSDGSMWVWLPRYAYSITSGYHSSTAGNIEIEFMKGLTNETSTGRTTFQNASGQGNWNIHPAFNYGTTVSGLWVAKFEASRSNATSSSAGSNNTIKIQPGVQSWRSITVNDIYTNCLNYNKTLNSHMMKNDEWGAVAYLSKSKYGKQNEEVWINNSGSYITGSAGNSASAGSNTGTTNDYTSTQGVKASTTGTVSGVYDMSGGAWEYVAGYVNNGDSNLTSYGSSLVNGDAKTKNVYSKGSSDSRDNNYSANSGKYGDAVYETSANGNSSSSSWYGVFSYFPNADWPFFDRGGNYSNGTSAGVFYFGYNNGNSNGGISFRPVLVAL
;
A
#
# COMPACT_ATOMS: atom_id res chain seq x y z
N MET A 1 -1.79 -32.94 -63.56
CA MET A 1 -2.49 -31.65 -63.48
C MET A 1 -3.23 -31.53 -62.09
N TYR A 2 -2.68 -32.13 -61.01
CA TYR A 2 -3.23 -32.04 -59.66
C TYR A 2 -2.20 -31.64 -58.58
N ASN A 3 -0.92 -31.50 -58.97
CA ASN A 3 0.16 -31.17 -58.03
C ASN A 3 0.53 -29.69 -57.97
N ASP A 4 -0.07 -28.83 -58.83
CA ASP A 4 0.29 -27.39 -58.82
C ASP A 4 -0.61 -26.51 -57.99
N LEU A 5 -1.76 -27.02 -57.52
CA LEU A 5 -2.64 -26.24 -56.61
C LEU A 5 -2.21 -26.27 -55.13
N ALA A 6 -1.47 -27.30 -54.74
CA ALA A 6 -1.01 -27.42 -53.33
C ALA A 6 0.21 -26.51 -53.04
N SER A 7 1.02 -26.20 -54.05
CA SER A 7 2.17 -25.29 -53.91
C SER A 7 1.79 -23.81 -53.96
N ALA A 8 0.63 -23.46 -54.53
CA ALA A 8 0.14 -22.08 -54.60
C ALA A 8 -0.51 -21.61 -53.28
N LEU A 9 -0.97 -22.53 -52.45
CA LEU A 9 -1.60 -22.22 -51.15
C LEU A 9 -0.58 -21.99 -50.01
N ASN A 10 0.68 -22.38 -50.18
CA ASN A 10 1.76 -22.22 -49.20
C ASN A 10 2.57 -20.91 -49.37
N ASN A 11 2.24 -20.07 -50.33
CA ASN A 11 2.91 -18.81 -50.63
C ASN A 11 1.97 -17.60 -50.58
N VAL A 12 0.94 -17.62 -49.72
CA VAL A 12 0.26 -16.39 -49.34
C VAL A 12 1.19 -15.67 -48.38
N PRO A 13 1.71 -14.48 -48.70
CA PRO A 13 2.45 -13.68 -47.69
C PRO A 13 1.52 -13.50 -46.51
N GLU A 14 1.94 -13.87 -45.30
CA GLU A 14 1.25 -13.46 -44.07
C GLU A 14 1.11 -11.94 -44.14
N GLU A 15 -0.13 -11.45 -44.16
CA GLU A 15 -0.36 -10.02 -43.93
C GLU A 15 0.36 -9.67 -42.61
N PRO A 16 1.16 -8.60 -42.60
CA PRO A 16 1.81 -8.18 -41.38
C PRO A 16 0.70 -7.98 -40.34
N THR A 17 0.72 -8.79 -39.31
CA THR A 17 -0.15 -8.61 -38.12
C THR A 17 -0.04 -7.14 -37.72
N PRO A 18 -1.16 -6.39 -37.61
CA PRO A 18 -1.11 -5.03 -37.11
C PRO A 18 -0.33 -5.05 -35.80
N PRO A 19 0.58 -4.10 -35.56
CA PRO A 19 1.28 -4.04 -34.29
C PRO A 19 0.23 -4.03 -33.19
N GLU A 20 0.35 -4.95 -32.23
CA GLU A 20 -0.51 -4.95 -31.05
C GLU A 20 -0.48 -3.55 -30.42
N PRO A 21 -1.65 -3.01 -30.02
CA PRO A 21 -1.70 -1.71 -29.38
C PRO A 21 -0.79 -1.71 -28.16
N THR A 22 0.27 -0.93 -28.21
CA THR A 22 1.24 -0.81 -27.12
C THR A 22 0.69 0.16 -26.09
N LEU A 23 0.42 -0.32 -24.87
CA LEU A 23 0.09 0.55 -23.74
C LEU A 23 1.38 1.23 -23.26
N PRO A 24 1.40 2.56 -23.04
CA PRO A 24 2.52 3.20 -22.42
C PRO A 24 2.69 2.72 -20.97
N SER A 25 3.92 2.75 -20.47
CA SER A 25 4.25 2.43 -19.06
C SER A 25 5.06 3.56 -18.42
N ASP A 26 4.59 4.79 -18.65
CA ASP A 26 5.25 6.06 -18.33
C ASP A 26 4.43 6.94 -17.36
N GLY A 27 3.35 6.40 -16.80
CA GLY A 27 2.44 7.12 -15.91
C GLY A 27 1.44 8.02 -16.63
N SER A 28 1.38 8.00 -17.96
CA SER A 28 0.33 8.71 -18.71
C SER A 28 -1.04 8.09 -18.49
N TYR A 29 -2.10 8.87 -18.70
CA TYR A 29 -3.46 8.34 -18.59
C TYR A 29 -3.81 7.48 -19.82
N SER A 30 -4.38 6.33 -19.58
CA SER A 30 -4.93 5.45 -20.61
C SER A 30 -6.45 5.55 -20.62
N ASP A 31 -7.02 6.04 -21.72
CA ASP A 31 -8.49 6.04 -21.89
C ASP A 31 -9.05 4.62 -21.94
N GLU A 32 -8.32 3.66 -22.49
CA GLU A 32 -8.71 2.25 -22.55
C GLU A 32 -8.81 1.62 -21.16
N LYS A 33 -7.83 1.91 -20.30
CA LYS A 33 -7.77 1.34 -18.92
C LYS A 33 -8.47 2.20 -17.88
N GLY A 34 -8.78 3.46 -18.21
CA GLY A 34 -9.42 4.41 -17.29
C GLY A 34 -8.56 4.83 -16.10
N VAL A 35 -7.25 4.60 -16.15
CA VAL A 35 -6.27 4.89 -15.09
C VAL A 35 -4.95 5.37 -15.68
N ASN A 36 -4.11 5.97 -14.83
CA ASN A 36 -2.72 6.22 -15.19
C ASN A 36 -1.97 4.90 -15.31
N THR A 37 -1.28 4.72 -16.43
CA THR A 37 -0.45 3.55 -16.68
C THR A 37 0.64 3.44 -15.61
N PRO A 38 1.07 2.23 -15.24
CA PRO A 38 2.18 2.08 -14.32
C PRO A 38 3.45 2.74 -14.89
N ASN A 39 4.06 3.65 -14.11
CA ASN A 39 5.34 4.24 -14.48
C ASN A 39 6.46 3.27 -14.10
N LEU A 40 6.98 2.54 -15.08
CA LEU A 40 8.11 1.63 -14.90
C LEU A 40 9.41 2.43 -14.89
N GLY A 41 9.98 2.60 -13.71
CA GLY A 41 11.30 3.17 -13.60
C GLY A 41 12.42 2.19 -13.98
N GLU A 42 13.65 2.68 -14.05
CA GLU A 42 14.82 1.89 -14.42
C GLU A 42 14.98 0.64 -13.52
N GLY A 43 15.17 -0.52 -14.15
CA GLY A 43 15.35 -1.81 -13.46
C GLY A 43 14.06 -2.44 -12.96
N MET A 44 12.89 -1.91 -13.31
CA MET A 44 11.61 -2.55 -13.02
C MET A 44 11.15 -3.42 -14.20
N THR A 45 10.68 -4.63 -13.87
CA THR A 45 10.08 -5.58 -14.82
C THR A 45 8.62 -5.82 -14.45
N PRO A 46 7.65 -5.56 -15.34
CA PRO A 46 6.24 -5.88 -15.09
C PRO A 46 6.04 -7.38 -14.96
N ILE A 47 5.15 -7.78 -14.05
CA ILE A 47 4.78 -9.17 -13.83
C ILE A 47 3.27 -9.32 -13.79
N LYS A 48 2.76 -10.43 -14.33
CA LYS A 48 1.35 -10.81 -14.24
C LYS A 48 1.20 -12.21 -13.66
N TRP A 49 0.07 -12.45 -13.03
CA TRP A 49 -0.27 -13.78 -12.51
C TRP A 49 -0.73 -14.69 -13.65
N ASP A 50 -0.11 -15.85 -13.78
CA ASP A 50 -0.48 -16.90 -14.74
C ASP A 50 -1.23 -18.01 -13.99
N GLU A 51 -2.54 -18.08 -14.20
CA GLU A 51 -3.41 -19.06 -13.55
C GLU A 51 -3.05 -20.50 -13.89
N THR A 52 -2.47 -20.73 -15.09
CA THR A 52 -2.11 -22.08 -15.52
C THR A 52 -0.84 -22.59 -14.87
N LYS A 53 0.09 -21.67 -14.60
CA LYS A 53 1.36 -21.96 -13.89
C LYS A 53 1.21 -21.82 -12.38
N ASN A 54 0.14 -21.14 -11.93
CA ASN A 54 -0.04 -20.73 -10.54
C ASN A 54 1.19 -19.97 -10.01
N ASP A 55 1.71 -19.05 -10.83
CA ASP A 55 2.92 -18.28 -10.53
C ASP A 55 2.93 -16.94 -11.25
N TRP A 56 3.79 -16.03 -10.77
CA TRP A 56 4.08 -14.76 -11.41
C TRP A 56 5.02 -14.96 -12.60
N VAL A 57 4.61 -14.46 -13.76
CA VAL A 57 5.42 -14.46 -14.99
C VAL A 57 5.76 -13.04 -15.38
N GLU A 58 6.94 -12.85 -15.95
CA GLU A 58 7.31 -11.58 -16.54
C GLU A 58 6.43 -11.29 -17.76
N THR A 59 6.13 -10.03 -17.94
CA THR A 59 5.40 -9.51 -19.09
C THR A 59 6.07 -8.22 -19.57
N ASN A 60 5.41 -7.45 -20.40
CA ASN A 60 5.92 -6.15 -20.84
C ASN A 60 4.92 -5.03 -20.53
N GLY A 61 5.38 -3.79 -20.51
CA GLY A 61 4.55 -2.63 -20.17
C GLY A 61 3.39 -2.37 -21.10
N SER A 62 3.39 -2.96 -22.30
CA SER A 62 2.34 -2.84 -23.31
C SER A 62 1.35 -4.02 -23.33
N ASP A 63 1.52 -5.01 -22.45
CA ASP A 63 0.62 -6.17 -22.35
C ASP A 63 -0.77 -5.74 -21.87
N PRO A 64 -1.85 -5.87 -22.68
CA PRO A 64 -3.19 -5.47 -22.26
C PRO A 64 -3.75 -6.31 -21.10
N GLU A 65 -3.18 -7.49 -20.85
CA GLU A 65 -3.58 -8.36 -19.73
C GLU A 65 -2.79 -8.10 -18.45
N TRP A 66 -1.81 -7.19 -18.45
CA TRP A 66 -0.99 -6.92 -17.28
C TRP A 66 -1.81 -6.46 -16.06
N TYR A 67 -2.80 -5.57 -16.28
CA TYR A 67 -3.66 -5.08 -15.20
C TYR A 67 -5.06 -4.69 -15.71
N ASP A 68 -6.02 -4.74 -14.78
CA ASP A 68 -7.39 -4.23 -14.95
C ASP A 68 -7.97 -3.88 -13.56
N TYR A 69 -8.05 -2.59 -13.25
CA TYR A 69 -8.55 -2.14 -11.96
C TYR A 69 -10.04 -2.45 -11.77
N THR A 70 -10.83 -2.50 -12.83
CA THR A 70 -12.26 -2.86 -12.74
C THR A 70 -12.46 -4.33 -12.39
N ALA A 71 -11.54 -5.18 -12.80
CA ALA A 71 -11.46 -6.59 -12.43
C ALA A 71 -10.67 -6.83 -11.12
N LYS A 72 -10.29 -5.76 -10.40
CA LYS A 72 -9.47 -5.83 -9.17
C LYS A 72 -8.09 -6.46 -9.39
N LYS A 73 -7.58 -6.37 -10.59
CA LYS A 73 -6.26 -6.84 -11.00
C LYS A 73 -5.32 -5.63 -11.06
N TRP A 74 -4.74 -5.28 -9.90
CA TRP A 74 -3.79 -4.17 -9.82
C TRP A 74 -2.47 -4.54 -10.49
N ALA A 75 -1.79 -3.57 -11.10
CA ALA A 75 -0.51 -3.81 -11.77
C ALA A 75 0.58 -4.18 -10.76
N ASN A 76 1.38 -5.18 -11.10
CA ASN A 76 2.53 -5.64 -10.30
C ASN A 76 3.81 -5.56 -11.14
N ALA A 77 4.92 -5.29 -10.46
CA ALA A 77 6.26 -5.32 -11.05
C ALA A 77 7.28 -5.88 -10.05
N LYS A 78 8.45 -6.26 -10.56
CA LYS A 78 9.64 -6.58 -9.75
C LYS A 78 10.75 -5.57 -10.03
N THR A 79 11.51 -5.23 -9.01
CA THR A 79 12.83 -4.61 -9.17
C THR A 79 13.89 -5.67 -9.45
N SER A 80 15.08 -5.26 -9.90
CA SER A 80 16.17 -6.17 -10.31
C SER A 80 16.62 -7.16 -9.22
N ASP A 81 16.41 -6.84 -7.94
CA ASP A 81 16.65 -7.73 -6.80
C ASP A 81 15.52 -8.77 -6.58
N GLY A 82 14.47 -8.73 -7.41
CA GLY A 82 13.29 -9.58 -7.33
C GLY A 82 12.25 -9.15 -6.31
N SER A 83 12.40 -7.97 -5.70
CA SER A 83 11.37 -7.40 -4.81
C SER A 83 10.10 -7.05 -5.58
N MET A 84 8.93 -7.30 -4.96
CA MET A 84 7.61 -7.19 -5.59
C MET A 84 6.89 -5.91 -5.18
N TRP A 85 6.29 -5.24 -6.17
CA TRP A 85 5.63 -3.95 -6.01
C TRP A 85 4.25 -3.94 -6.65
N VAL A 86 3.35 -3.12 -6.10
CA VAL A 86 1.98 -2.92 -6.60
C VAL A 86 1.78 -1.45 -6.93
N TRP A 87 1.27 -1.17 -8.13
CA TRP A 87 1.00 0.19 -8.60
C TRP A 87 -0.31 0.73 -8.04
N LEU A 88 -0.27 1.93 -7.46
CA LEU A 88 -1.42 2.74 -7.12
C LEU A 88 -1.51 3.92 -8.10
N PRO A 89 -2.42 3.93 -9.06
CA PRO A 89 -2.65 5.09 -9.92
C PRO A 89 -3.17 6.28 -9.12
N ARG A 90 -2.77 7.50 -9.47
CA ARG A 90 -3.27 8.72 -8.85
C ARG A 90 -4.79 8.82 -8.96
N TYR A 91 -5.45 9.18 -7.87
CA TYR A 91 -6.91 9.28 -7.81
C TYR A 91 -7.40 10.41 -6.90
N ALA A 92 -8.66 10.80 -7.09
CA ALA A 92 -9.46 11.55 -6.15
C ALA A 92 -10.46 10.61 -5.45
N TYR A 93 -10.86 10.95 -4.23
CA TYR A 93 -11.78 10.15 -3.43
C TYR A 93 -12.83 11.01 -2.75
N SER A 94 -13.94 10.36 -2.38
CA SER A 94 -14.97 10.93 -1.49
C SER A 94 -15.48 9.86 -0.53
N ILE A 95 -15.50 10.17 0.77
CA ILE A 95 -16.16 9.33 1.78
C ILE A 95 -17.63 9.73 1.81
N THR A 96 -18.47 8.91 1.20
CA THR A 96 -19.90 9.22 1.02
C THR A 96 -20.76 8.80 2.22
N SER A 97 -20.24 7.90 3.08
CA SER A 97 -20.85 7.52 4.35
C SER A 97 -19.81 7.03 5.35
N GLY A 98 -20.13 7.01 6.64
CA GLY A 98 -19.23 6.54 7.69
C GLY A 98 -18.09 7.50 8.03
N TYR A 99 -18.09 8.72 7.48
CA TYR A 99 -17.11 9.74 7.83
C TYR A 99 -17.08 9.99 9.34
N HIS A 100 -15.88 10.07 9.91
CA HIS A 100 -15.64 10.31 11.34
C HIS A 100 -16.51 9.42 12.23
N SER A 101 -16.49 8.10 11.96
CA SER A 101 -17.29 7.08 12.62
C SER A 101 -16.48 5.78 12.80
N SER A 102 -16.89 4.94 13.74
CA SER A 102 -16.37 3.56 13.89
C SER A 102 -17.03 2.56 12.92
N THR A 103 -18.13 2.96 12.29
CA THR A 103 -18.85 2.14 11.31
C THR A 103 -18.25 2.37 9.92
N ALA A 104 -17.74 1.31 9.31
CA ALA A 104 -17.18 1.37 7.97
C ALA A 104 -18.25 1.83 6.95
N GLY A 105 -17.96 2.91 6.26
CA GLY A 105 -18.82 3.50 5.25
C GLY A 105 -18.41 3.15 3.82
N ASN A 106 -18.71 4.04 2.89
CA ASN A 106 -18.39 3.92 1.48
C ASN A 106 -17.39 4.97 1.04
N ILE A 107 -16.46 4.56 0.19
CA ILE A 107 -15.50 5.45 -0.48
C ILE A 107 -15.71 5.32 -1.98
N GLU A 108 -15.92 6.46 -2.63
CA GLU A 108 -15.91 6.57 -4.08
C GLU A 108 -14.53 7.03 -4.55
N ILE A 109 -14.06 6.46 -5.65
CA ILE A 109 -12.78 6.77 -6.28
C ILE A 109 -13.01 7.16 -7.73
N GLU A 110 -12.36 8.22 -8.16
CA GLU A 110 -12.20 8.63 -9.55
C GLU A 110 -10.71 8.77 -9.86
N PHE A 111 -10.21 8.01 -10.84
CA PHE A 111 -8.81 8.11 -11.23
C PHE A 111 -8.54 9.45 -11.93
N MET A 112 -7.36 10.03 -11.68
CA MET A 112 -6.94 11.31 -12.26
C MET A 112 -6.33 11.08 -13.65
N LYS A 113 -6.51 12.05 -14.55
CA LYS A 113 -5.88 12.04 -15.88
C LYS A 113 -4.43 12.55 -15.81
N GLY A 114 -3.48 11.63 -15.70
CA GLY A 114 -2.07 11.96 -15.61
C GLY A 114 -1.77 12.87 -14.41
N LEU A 115 -1.06 13.95 -14.68
CA LEU A 115 -0.69 14.96 -13.69
C LEU A 115 -1.69 16.15 -13.61
N THR A 116 -2.77 16.12 -14.41
CA THR A 116 -3.78 17.18 -14.44
C THR A 116 -4.69 17.15 -13.21
N ASN A 117 -5.44 18.23 -12.98
CA ASN A 117 -6.48 18.27 -11.95
C ASN A 117 -7.86 17.93 -12.56
N GLU A 118 -7.92 16.90 -13.40
CA GLU A 118 -9.14 16.37 -13.99
C GLU A 118 -9.20 14.86 -13.75
N THR A 119 -10.38 14.36 -13.33
CA THR A 119 -10.60 12.91 -13.19
C THR A 119 -11.05 12.27 -14.51
N SER A 120 -11.00 10.94 -14.56
CA SER A 120 -11.52 10.14 -15.67
C SER A 120 -12.99 10.40 -16.00
N THR A 121 -13.76 10.89 -15.04
CA THR A 121 -15.19 11.27 -15.18
C THR A 121 -15.40 12.75 -15.52
N GLY A 122 -14.32 13.54 -15.64
CA GLY A 122 -14.39 14.98 -15.95
C GLY A 122 -14.55 15.90 -14.75
N ARG A 123 -14.36 15.43 -13.51
CA ARG A 123 -14.35 16.28 -12.32
C ARG A 123 -13.10 17.15 -12.28
N THR A 124 -13.27 18.43 -12.05
CA THR A 124 -12.18 19.44 -11.94
C THR A 124 -12.22 20.24 -10.65
N THR A 125 -13.24 20.01 -9.80
CA THR A 125 -13.41 20.75 -8.53
C THR A 125 -13.22 19.80 -7.35
N PHE A 126 -12.32 20.20 -6.43
CA PHE A 126 -11.97 19.44 -5.25
C PHE A 126 -11.96 20.37 -4.02
N GLN A 127 -12.44 19.86 -2.89
CA GLN A 127 -12.41 20.58 -1.61
C GLN A 127 -11.03 20.52 -0.97
N ASN A 128 -10.32 19.40 -1.12
CA ASN A 128 -9.02 19.12 -0.48
C ASN A 128 -9.05 19.41 1.02
N ALA A 129 -10.11 18.91 1.67
CA ALA A 129 -10.40 19.11 3.08
C ALA A 129 -11.14 17.89 3.64
N SER A 130 -10.87 17.56 4.90
CA SER A 130 -11.59 16.53 5.65
C SER A 130 -13.09 16.86 5.73
N GLY A 131 -13.96 15.92 5.37
CA GLY A 131 -15.42 16.11 5.40
C GLY A 131 -16.19 15.07 4.61
N GLN A 132 -17.36 14.67 5.10
CA GLN A 132 -18.22 13.73 4.38
C GLN A 132 -18.71 14.33 3.06
N GLY A 133 -18.59 13.54 1.99
CA GLY A 133 -18.99 13.93 0.65
C GLY A 133 -18.02 14.88 -0.07
N ASN A 134 -16.98 15.35 0.61
CA ASN A 134 -15.93 16.14 -0.03
C ASN A 134 -15.16 15.29 -1.03
N TRP A 135 -14.95 15.83 -2.23
CA TRP A 135 -14.04 15.26 -3.20
C TRP A 135 -12.64 15.84 -3.01
N ASN A 136 -11.69 14.96 -2.78
CA ASN A 136 -10.31 15.32 -2.47
C ASN A 136 -9.35 14.62 -3.44
N ILE A 137 -8.42 15.36 -4.05
CA ILE A 137 -7.26 14.72 -4.67
C ILE A 137 -6.46 14.10 -3.54
N HIS A 138 -6.14 12.81 -3.64
CA HIS A 138 -5.49 12.11 -2.53
C HIS A 138 -4.07 12.65 -2.30
N PRO A 139 -3.71 13.09 -1.06
CA PRO A 139 -2.46 13.79 -0.77
C PRO A 139 -1.20 12.94 -0.99
N ALA A 140 -1.29 11.62 -0.92
CA ALA A 140 -0.18 10.71 -1.17
C ALA A 140 0.51 10.91 -2.53
N PHE A 141 -0.23 11.38 -3.54
CA PHE A 141 0.30 11.60 -4.89
C PHE A 141 1.02 12.95 -5.05
N ASN A 142 1.62 13.42 -3.95
CA ASN A 142 2.50 14.58 -3.91
C ASN A 142 3.83 14.19 -3.25
N TYR A 143 4.87 14.13 -4.08
CA TYR A 143 6.26 13.86 -3.64
C TYR A 143 7.14 15.10 -3.86
N GLY A 144 6.70 16.26 -3.32
CA GLY A 144 7.30 17.56 -3.64
C GLY A 144 6.89 18.07 -5.03
N THR A 145 6.38 17.20 -5.87
CA THR A 145 5.68 17.46 -7.14
C THR A 145 4.53 16.46 -7.27
N THR A 146 3.57 16.74 -8.14
CA THR A 146 2.50 15.79 -8.47
C THR A 146 3.09 14.57 -9.17
N VAL A 147 2.67 13.38 -8.76
CA VAL A 147 3.07 12.10 -9.38
C VAL A 147 1.85 11.37 -9.93
N SER A 148 2.04 10.58 -11.00
CA SER A 148 0.96 9.85 -11.67
C SER A 148 0.49 8.61 -10.90
N GLY A 149 1.26 8.16 -9.91
CA GLY A 149 0.99 7.04 -9.03
C GLY A 149 2.20 6.68 -8.17
N LEU A 150 2.07 5.60 -7.41
CA LEU A 150 3.08 5.10 -6.47
C LEU A 150 3.25 3.60 -6.65
N TRP A 151 4.47 3.09 -6.49
CA TRP A 151 4.75 1.68 -6.32
C TRP A 151 4.87 1.36 -4.82
N VAL A 152 3.91 0.63 -4.30
CA VAL A 152 3.87 0.21 -2.89
C VAL A 152 4.45 -1.18 -2.76
N ALA A 153 5.29 -1.40 -1.75
CA ALA A 153 5.77 -2.74 -1.42
C ALA A 153 4.60 -3.72 -1.23
N LYS A 154 4.62 -4.83 -1.97
CA LYS A 154 3.51 -5.80 -1.98
C LYS A 154 3.30 -6.48 -0.64
N PHE A 155 4.35 -6.66 0.13
CA PHE A 155 4.42 -7.29 1.45
C PHE A 155 5.15 -6.39 2.44
N GLU A 156 5.07 -6.68 3.74
CA GLU A 156 6.02 -6.14 4.72
C GLU A 156 7.46 -6.36 4.25
N ALA A 157 8.35 -5.43 4.58
CA ALA A 157 9.77 -5.60 4.26
C ALA A 157 10.35 -6.81 4.98
N SER A 158 11.22 -7.54 4.31
CA SER A 158 12.07 -8.58 4.88
C SER A 158 13.54 -8.27 4.64
N ARG A 159 14.44 -8.98 5.30
CA ARG A 159 15.86 -8.98 4.93
C ARG A 159 16.07 -9.89 3.72
N SER A 160 17.01 -9.56 2.84
CA SER A 160 17.22 -10.33 1.61
C SER A 160 17.62 -11.80 1.87
N ASN A 161 18.17 -12.11 3.04
CA ASN A 161 18.49 -13.46 3.49
C ASN A 161 17.48 -14.05 4.51
N ALA A 162 16.29 -13.45 4.62
CA ALA A 162 15.22 -14.01 5.45
C ALA A 162 14.67 -15.30 4.85
N THR A 163 14.17 -16.17 5.73
CA THR A 163 13.47 -17.43 5.39
C THR A 163 12.20 -17.55 6.23
N SER A 164 11.41 -18.58 6.03
CA SER A 164 10.24 -18.85 6.87
C SER A 164 10.61 -19.17 8.34
N SER A 165 11.84 -19.58 8.61
CA SER A 165 12.34 -19.93 9.94
C SER A 165 13.30 -18.90 10.54
N SER A 166 13.69 -17.87 9.79
CA SER A 166 14.65 -16.84 10.24
C SER A 166 14.35 -15.49 9.61
N ALA A 167 14.38 -14.43 10.42
CA ALA A 167 14.29 -13.04 9.93
C ALA A 167 15.56 -12.59 9.19
N GLY A 168 16.60 -13.41 9.10
CA GLY A 168 17.88 -13.05 8.50
C GLY A 168 18.71 -12.10 9.36
N SER A 169 19.88 -11.71 8.86
CA SER A 169 20.85 -10.90 9.60
C SER A 169 21.45 -9.75 8.79
N ASN A 170 21.30 -9.72 7.46
CA ASN A 170 21.81 -8.61 6.64
C ASN A 170 20.90 -7.37 6.72
N ASN A 171 21.40 -6.24 6.30
CA ASN A 171 20.68 -4.97 6.32
C ASN A 171 20.19 -4.55 4.91
N THR A 172 19.89 -5.51 4.06
CA THR A 172 19.36 -5.28 2.71
C THR A 172 17.87 -5.61 2.68
N ILE A 173 17.05 -4.63 2.33
CA ILE A 173 15.60 -4.81 2.15
C ILE A 173 15.34 -5.76 0.98
N LYS A 174 14.35 -6.63 1.15
CA LYS A 174 13.71 -7.39 0.06
C LYS A 174 12.21 -7.53 0.32
N ILE A 175 11.42 -7.33 -0.72
CA ILE A 175 9.95 -7.46 -0.65
C ILE A 175 9.58 -8.79 -1.29
N GLN A 176 9.27 -9.78 -0.46
CA GLN A 176 9.02 -11.16 -0.89
C GLN A 176 8.03 -11.85 0.03
N PRO A 177 7.23 -12.81 -0.47
CA PRO A 177 6.32 -13.60 0.35
C PRO A 177 7.00 -14.76 1.05
N GLY A 178 6.35 -15.34 2.06
CA GLY A 178 6.70 -16.61 2.66
C GLY A 178 7.94 -16.60 3.57
N VAL A 179 8.40 -15.43 3.99
CA VAL A 179 9.56 -15.28 4.87
C VAL A 179 9.22 -14.45 6.08
N GLN A 180 10.03 -14.47 7.13
CA GLN A 180 9.84 -13.61 8.28
C GLN A 180 10.11 -12.14 7.90
N SER A 181 9.21 -11.23 8.32
CA SER A 181 9.37 -9.79 8.14
C SER A 181 10.56 -9.25 8.94
N TRP A 182 11.12 -8.12 8.48
CA TRP A 182 12.19 -7.42 9.16
C TRP A 182 11.63 -6.58 10.32
N ARG A 183 11.88 -7.02 11.52
CA ARG A 183 11.46 -6.42 12.79
C ARG A 183 12.68 -6.08 13.65
N SER A 184 12.47 -5.55 14.85
CA SER A 184 13.56 -5.17 15.75
C SER A 184 14.52 -4.16 15.12
N ILE A 185 13.95 -3.08 14.59
CA ILE A 185 14.64 -1.98 13.93
C ILE A 185 14.02 -0.64 14.37
N THR A 186 14.83 0.41 14.57
CA THR A 186 14.34 1.73 14.98
C THR A 186 13.74 2.48 13.81
N VAL A 187 12.86 3.46 14.06
CA VAL A 187 12.33 4.37 13.03
C VAL A 187 13.48 5.07 12.28
N ASN A 188 14.54 5.44 12.99
CA ASN A 188 15.75 6.05 12.40
C ASN A 188 16.38 5.18 11.31
N ASP A 189 16.56 3.89 11.63
CA ASP A 189 17.20 2.94 10.72
C ASP A 189 16.25 2.50 9.60
N ILE A 190 14.94 2.35 9.89
CA ILE A 190 13.91 2.10 8.87
C ILE A 190 13.95 3.21 7.81
N TYR A 191 13.84 4.47 8.25
CA TYR A 191 13.83 5.60 7.34
C TYR A 191 15.09 5.65 6.47
N THR A 192 16.26 5.45 7.07
CA THR A 192 17.53 5.44 6.36
C THR A 192 17.63 4.28 5.36
N ASN A 193 17.24 3.05 5.77
CA ASN A 193 17.27 1.89 4.89
C ASN A 193 16.30 2.05 3.71
N CYS A 194 15.10 2.56 3.95
CA CYS A 194 14.11 2.81 2.89
C CYS A 194 14.61 3.87 1.88
N LEU A 195 15.20 4.97 2.34
CA LEU A 195 15.80 5.98 1.44
C LEU A 195 16.95 5.44 0.59
N ASN A 196 17.71 4.49 1.13
CA ASN A 196 18.88 3.92 0.46
C ASN A 196 18.55 2.69 -0.40
N TYR A 197 17.33 2.16 -0.34
CA TYR A 197 16.95 0.95 -1.08
C TYR A 197 17.11 1.13 -2.60
N ASN A 198 16.53 2.19 -3.15
CA ASN A 198 16.65 2.51 -4.58
C ASN A 198 16.48 4.03 -4.79
N LYS A 199 17.60 4.73 -4.86
CA LYS A 199 17.61 6.22 -4.99
C LYS A 199 17.10 6.70 -6.35
N THR A 200 17.29 5.91 -7.42
CA THR A 200 16.79 6.24 -8.76
C THR A 200 15.27 6.23 -8.80
N LEU A 201 14.65 5.33 -8.04
CA LEU A 201 13.20 5.23 -7.91
C LEU A 201 12.66 6.01 -6.68
N ASN A 202 13.42 6.93 -6.12
CA ASN A 202 13.02 7.76 -4.98
C ASN A 202 12.38 6.93 -3.84
N SER A 203 13.00 5.79 -3.52
CA SER A 203 12.53 4.93 -2.45
C SER A 203 12.50 5.66 -1.11
N HIS A 204 11.48 5.42 -0.32
CA HIS A 204 11.32 6.01 1.01
C HIS A 204 10.43 5.14 1.89
N MET A 205 10.45 5.39 3.20
CA MET A 205 9.56 4.76 4.16
C MET A 205 8.12 5.19 3.89
N MET A 206 7.17 4.26 3.82
CA MET A 206 5.76 4.56 3.57
C MET A 206 5.25 5.65 4.51
N LYS A 207 4.68 6.71 3.95
CA LYS A 207 4.04 7.78 4.72
C LYS A 207 2.65 7.36 5.20
N ASN A 208 2.10 8.08 6.16
CA ASN A 208 0.76 7.78 6.67
C ASN A 208 -0.35 8.04 5.62
N ASP A 209 -0.21 9.07 4.79
CA ASP A 209 -1.12 9.32 3.66
C ASP A 209 -0.97 8.26 2.54
N GLU A 210 0.20 7.68 2.34
CA GLU A 210 0.40 6.57 1.39
C GLU A 210 -0.25 5.27 1.88
N TRP A 211 -0.20 5.01 3.20
CA TRP A 211 -1.02 3.96 3.81
C TRP A 211 -2.51 4.20 3.55
N GLY A 212 -2.98 5.43 3.78
CA GLY A 212 -4.35 5.85 3.50
C GLY A 212 -4.74 5.65 2.04
N ALA A 213 -3.81 5.89 1.09
CA ALA A 213 -4.07 5.67 -0.33
C ALA A 213 -4.35 4.20 -0.64
N VAL A 214 -3.59 3.27 -0.05
CA VAL A 214 -3.86 1.83 -0.19
C VAL A 214 -5.20 1.48 0.47
N ALA A 215 -5.45 1.98 1.68
CA ALA A 215 -6.66 1.69 2.45
C ALA A 215 -7.93 2.14 1.71
N TYR A 216 -7.94 3.35 1.16
CA TYR A 216 -9.11 3.90 0.46
C TYR A 216 -9.35 3.21 -0.88
N LEU A 217 -8.30 2.93 -1.65
CA LEU A 217 -8.45 2.17 -2.89
C LEU A 217 -8.94 0.73 -2.61
N SER A 218 -8.44 0.10 -1.53
CA SER A 218 -8.92 -1.21 -1.08
C SER A 218 -10.41 -1.20 -0.70
N LYS A 219 -10.88 -0.14 -0.04
CA LYS A 219 -12.28 0.02 0.39
C LYS A 219 -13.23 0.36 -0.76
N SER A 220 -12.72 0.79 -1.90
CA SER A 220 -13.51 1.16 -3.08
C SER A 220 -13.94 -0.05 -3.91
N LYS A 221 -14.73 0.20 -4.96
CA LYS A 221 -15.12 -0.82 -5.96
C LYS A 221 -13.93 -1.49 -6.66
N TYR A 222 -12.76 -0.87 -6.64
CA TYR A 222 -11.54 -1.38 -7.25
C TYR A 222 -10.74 -2.32 -6.32
N GLY A 223 -11.19 -2.52 -5.10
CA GLY A 223 -10.61 -3.41 -4.09
C GLY A 223 -11.65 -4.30 -3.42
N LYS A 224 -11.53 -4.51 -2.12
CA LYS A 224 -12.42 -5.36 -1.31
C LYS A 224 -13.84 -4.79 -1.15
N GLN A 225 -14.02 -3.49 -1.30
CA GLN A 225 -15.28 -2.76 -1.18
C GLN A 225 -15.93 -2.95 0.21
N ASN A 226 -16.93 -3.83 0.32
CA ASN A 226 -17.67 -4.06 1.56
C ASN A 226 -17.06 -5.18 2.43
N GLU A 227 -16.09 -5.90 1.91
CA GLU A 227 -15.39 -6.94 2.65
C GLU A 227 -14.17 -6.36 3.36
N GLU A 228 -13.93 -6.80 4.58
CA GLU A 228 -12.72 -6.51 5.31
C GLU A 228 -11.54 -7.33 4.78
N VAL A 229 -10.34 -6.75 4.77
CA VAL A 229 -9.10 -7.48 4.45
C VAL A 229 -8.83 -8.47 5.59
N TRP A 230 -8.60 -9.75 5.25
CA TRP A 230 -8.32 -10.76 6.25
C TRP A 230 -6.96 -10.52 6.92
N ILE A 231 -6.89 -10.86 8.20
CA ILE A 231 -5.67 -10.70 8.98
C ILE A 231 -4.59 -11.71 8.55
N ASN A 232 -3.35 -11.23 8.45
CA ASN A 232 -2.18 -12.09 8.56
C ASN A 232 -1.99 -12.46 10.04
N ASN A 233 -2.42 -13.67 10.44
CA ASN A 233 -2.38 -14.13 11.81
C ASN A 233 -1.15 -14.99 12.15
N SER A 234 -0.10 -14.94 11.33
CA SER A 234 1.12 -15.73 11.50
C SER A 234 1.94 -15.27 12.71
N GLY A 235 1.98 -16.06 13.77
CA GLY A 235 2.81 -15.81 14.94
C GLY A 235 4.33 -15.87 14.68
N SER A 236 4.72 -16.37 13.51
CA SER A 236 6.10 -16.30 13.01
C SER A 236 6.34 -15.09 12.10
N TYR A 237 5.34 -14.21 11.93
CA TYR A 237 5.42 -13.01 11.09
C TYR A 237 5.80 -13.29 9.63
N ILE A 238 5.19 -14.32 9.05
CA ILE A 238 5.45 -14.71 7.67
C ILE A 238 4.71 -13.78 6.72
N THR A 239 5.44 -13.13 5.84
CA THR A 239 4.91 -12.17 4.86
C THR A 239 3.93 -12.83 3.89
N GLY A 240 2.81 -12.18 3.62
CA GLY A 240 1.76 -12.67 2.72
C GLY A 240 0.90 -13.79 3.28
N SER A 241 1.07 -14.18 4.54
CA SER A 241 0.22 -15.20 5.17
C SER A 241 -1.18 -14.67 5.44
N ALA A 242 -2.16 -15.57 5.52
CA ALA A 242 -3.53 -15.24 5.87
C ALA A 242 -4.13 -16.20 6.90
N GLY A 243 -4.95 -15.66 7.77
CA GLY A 243 -5.87 -16.43 8.62
C GLY A 243 -7.09 -16.93 7.83
N ASN A 244 -8.09 -17.42 8.56
CA ASN A 244 -9.34 -17.92 7.98
C ASN A 244 -10.50 -16.91 8.06
N SER A 245 -10.23 -15.70 8.52
CA SER A 245 -11.17 -14.57 8.59
C SER A 245 -10.42 -13.26 8.78
N ALA A 246 -11.11 -12.12 8.68
CA ALA A 246 -10.56 -10.81 9.01
C ALA A 246 -10.14 -10.69 10.49
N SER A 247 -10.77 -11.46 11.37
CA SER A 247 -10.56 -11.42 12.83
C SER A 247 -9.95 -12.71 13.39
N ALA A 248 -9.30 -13.53 12.55
CA ALA A 248 -8.69 -14.78 13.01
C ALA A 248 -7.68 -14.52 14.14
N GLY A 249 -7.73 -15.32 15.19
CA GLY A 249 -6.76 -15.29 16.27
C GLY A 249 -5.37 -15.73 15.81
N SER A 250 -4.35 -15.47 16.62
CA SER A 250 -2.97 -15.82 16.34
C SER A 250 -2.80 -17.30 16.01
N ASN A 251 -1.97 -17.59 15.03
CA ASN A 251 -1.63 -18.95 14.61
C ASN A 251 -0.11 -19.13 14.58
N THR A 252 0.40 -20.10 15.37
CA THR A 252 1.81 -20.48 15.39
C THR A 252 2.13 -21.67 14.49
N GLY A 253 1.10 -22.28 13.88
CA GLY A 253 1.20 -23.38 12.95
C GLY A 253 1.21 -22.95 11.48
N THR A 254 0.62 -23.76 10.61
CA THR A 254 0.49 -23.45 9.18
C THR A 254 -0.58 -22.41 8.96
N THR A 255 -0.24 -21.34 8.26
CA THR A 255 -1.15 -20.30 7.75
C THR A 255 -1.43 -20.53 6.26
N ASN A 256 -2.43 -19.83 5.71
CA ASN A 256 -2.70 -19.87 4.28
C ASN A 256 -1.63 -19.08 3.52
N ASP A 257 -1.06 -19.68 2.48
CA ASP A 257 -0.16 -18.98 1.55
C ASP A 257 -0.93 -17.91 0.77
N TYR A 258 -0.26 -16.81 0.43
CA TYR A 258 -0.83 -15.64 -0.24
C TYR A 258 -1.49 -15.97 -1.59
N THR A 259 -1.10 -17.04 -2.27
CA THR A 259 -1.65 -17.47 -3.57
C THR A 259 -2.85 -18.41 -3.43
N SER A 260 -3.06 -18.97 -2.23
CA SER A 260 -4.18 -19.88 -1.98
C SER A 260 -5.54 -19.17 -2.03
N THR A 261 -6.61 -19.93 -2.21
CA THR A 261 -7.99 -19.41 -2.20
C THR A 261 -8.33 -18.62 -0.93
N GLN A 262 -7.75 -19.00 0.21
CA GLN A 262 -7.91 -18.26 1.47
C GLN A 262 -6.91 -17.12 1.57
N GLY A 263 -5.67 -17.34 1.11
CA GLY A 263 -4.60 -16.37 1.18
C GLY A 263 -4.91 -15.06 0.47
N VAL A 264 -5.50 -15.11 -0.72
CA VAL A 264 -5.87 -13.90 -1.49
C VAL A 264 -6.87 -13.01 -0.74
N LYS A 265 -7.59 -13.51 0.27
CA LYS A 265 -8.52 -12.70 1.07
C LYS A 265 -7.81 -11.73 2.02
N ALA A 266 -6.52 -11.95 2.30
CA ALA A 266 -5.66 -11.01 3.03
C ALA A 266 -5.05 -9.93 2.11
N SER A 267 -5.33 -9.97 0.82
CA SER A 267 -4.98 -8.93 -0.13
C SER A 267 -6.01 -7.79 -0.15
N THR A 268 -5.56 -6.60 -0.43
CA THR A 268 -6.39 -5.39 -0.59
C THR A 268 -7.39 -5.47 -1.73
N THR A 269 -7.23 -6.41 -2.65
CA THR A 269 -8.14 -6.64 -3.79
C THR A 269 -9.00 -7.88 -3.63
N GLY A 270 -8.65 -8.80 -2.73
CA GLY A 270 -9.23 -10.14 -2.68
C GLY A 270 -8.75 -11.06 -3.81
N THR A 271 -7.75 -10.62 -4.59
CA THR A 271 -7.04 -11.37 -5.62
C THR A 271 -5.54 -11.38 -5.31
N VAL A 272 -4.77 -12.19 -6.02
CA VAL A 272 -3.31 -12.25 -5.82
C VAL A 272 -2.59 -10.92 -6.13
N SER A 273 -3.22 -10.01 -6.87
CA SER A 273 -2.59 -8.79 -7.39
C SER A 273 -2.52 -7.62 -6.40
N GLY A 274 -3.23 -7.65 -5.27
CA GLY A 274 -3.23 -6.57 -4.29
C GLY A 274 -2.01 -6.53 -3.37
N VAL A 275 -2.06 -5.60 -2.40
CA VAL A 275 -1.07 -5.44 -1.32
C VAL A 275 -1.47 -6.35 -0.15
N TYR A 276 -0.53 -7.03 0.45
CA TYR A 276 -0.69 -7.92 1.60
C TYR A 276 -0.14 -7.29 2.88
N ASP A 277 -0.39 -7.95 4.00
CA ASP A 277 0.12 -7.58 5.33
C ASP A 277 -0.37 -6.19 5.81
N MET A 278 -1.41 -5.62 5.18
CA MET A 278 -2.05 -4.38 5.62
C MET A 278 -2.97 -4.59 6.84
N SER A 279 -3.19 -5.83 7.23
CA SER A 279 -3.96 -6.25 8.40
C SER A 279 -3.24 -7.41 9.07
N GLY A 280 -2.77 -7.23 10.29
CA GLY A 280 -1.98 -8.25 11.02
C GLY A 280 -0.54 -8.36 10.50
N GLY A 281 0.08 -9.52 10.66
CA GLY A 281 1.53 -9.65 10.50
C GLY A 281 2.25 -8.98 11.65
N ALA A 282 3.13 -8.03 11.40
CA ALA A 282 3.66 -7.12 12.39
C ALA A 282 2.89 -5.79 12.36
N TRP A 283 2.93 -5.00 13.43
CA TRP A 283 2.64 -3.57 13.29
C TRP A 283 3.63 -2.97 12.30
N GLU A 284 3.25 -1.94 11.58
CA GLU A 284 4.16 -1.26 10.66
C GLU A 284 4.38 0.18 11.07
N TYR A 285 5.63 0.54 11.39
CA TYR A 285 5.99 1.95 11.48
C TYR A 285 5.80 2.61 10.12
N VAL A 286 5.18 3.79 10.12
CA VAL A 286 5.07 4.67 8.96
C VAL A 286 5.84 5.98 9.20
N ALA A 287 6.21 6.67 8.12
CA ALA A 287 6.89 7.96 8.19
C ALA A 287 5.91 9.07 8.62
N GLY A 288 5.36 8.92 9.83
CA GLY A 288 4.38 9.81 10.44
C GLY A 288 4.64 9.98 11.94
N TYR A 289 4.62 11.23 12.45
CA TYR A 289 4.84 11.50 13.86
C TYR A 289 4.17 12.79 14.31
N VAL A 290 3.85 12.89 15.62
CA VAL A 290 3.45 14.14 16.27
C VAL A 290 4.70 14.92 16.65
N ASN A 291 4.81 16.16 16.14
CA ASN A 291 5.93 17.05 16.45
C ASN A 291 5.70 17.73 17.82
N ASN A 292 5.93 16.97 18.88
CA ASN A 292 5.67 17.40 20.26
C ASN A 292 6.94 17.77 21.04
N GLY A 293 8.13 17.58 20.47
CA GLY A 293 9.41 17.84 21.11
C GLY A 293 9.87 16.74 22.07
N ASP A 294 9.20 15.57 22.07
CA ASP A 294 9.60 14.43 22.89
C ASP A 294 11.00 13.92 22.53
N SER A 295 11.74 13.43 23.53
CA SER A 295 13.10 12.93 23.36
C SER A 295 13.20 11.70 22.45
N ASN A 296 12.15 10.90 22.31
CA ASN A 296 12.09 9.74 21.43
C ASN A 296 12.18 10.14 19.95
N LEU A 297 11.69 11.35 19.59
CA LEU A 297 11.87 11.90 18.24
C LEU A 297 13.36 12.00 17.84
N THR A 298 14.20 12.36 18.81
CA THR A 298 15.66 12.46 18.61
C THR A 298 16.34 11.10 18.76
N SER A 299 15.98 10.34 19.79
CA SER A 299 16.63 9.09 20.14
C SER A 299 16.40 7.96 19.12
N TYR A 300 15.20 7.88 18.57
CA TYR A 300 14.80 6.77 17.70
C TYR A 300 14.36 7.17 16.31
N GLY A 301 14.17 8.47 16.01
CA GLY A 301 13.65 8.94 14.74
C GLY A 301 14.33 10.16 14.15
N SER A 302 15.55 10.49 14.57
CA SER A 302 16.26 11.72 14.13
C SER A 302 16.38 11.83 12.62
N SER A 303 16.64 10.74 11.90
CA SER A 303 16.69 10.72 10.43
C SER A 303 15.36 11.10 9.80
N LEU A 304 14.23 10.58 10.32
CA LEU A 304 12.89 10.92 9.85
C LEU A 304 12.56 12.38 10.17
N VAL A 305 12.79 12.81 11.42
CA VAL A 305 12.47 14.16 11.89
C VAL A 305 13.23 15.23 11.08
N ASN A 306 14.51 14.99 10.79
CA ASN A 306 15.35 15.90 9.99
C ASN A 306 15.27 15.65 8.48
N GLY A 307 14.57 14.62 8.02
CA GLY A 307 14.42 14.25 6.63
C GLY A 307 13.59 15.26 5.82
N ASP A 308 13.60 15.07 4.51
CA ASP A 308 12.84 15.90 3.56
C ASP A 308 11.32 15.85 3.85
N ALA A 309 10.66 16.99 3.76
CA ALA A 309 9.21 17.10 4.01
C ALA A 309 8.36 16.21 3.09
N LYS A 310 8.83 15.94 1.87
CA LYS A 310 8.13 15.08 0.89
C LYS A 310 8.08 13.60 1.29
N THR A 311 8.91 13.17 2.24
CA THR A 311 9.05 11.77 2.67
C THR A 311 8.45 11.48 4.04
N LYS A 312 7.65 12.40 4.59
CA LYS A 312 7.06 12.25 5.92
C LYS A 312 5.74 13.01 6.08
N ASN A 313 4.91 12.57 7.03
CA ASN A 313 3.75 13.30 7.50
C ASN A 313 3.97 13.81 8.93
N VAL A 314 3.86 15.11 9.13
CA VAL A 314 4.03 15.73 10.45
C VAL A 314 2.66 16.14 10.99
N TYR A 315 2.39 15.78 12.24
CA TYR A 315 1.16 16.05 12.95
C TYR A 315 1.40 17.06 14.08
N SER A 316 0.38 17.89 14.32
CA SER A 316 0.45 18.91 15.35
C SER A 316 0.18 18.31 16.73
N LYS A 317 0.92 18.80 17.72
CA LYS A 317 0.63 18.60 19.12
C LYS A 317 -0.63 19.38 19.50
N GLY A 318 -1.53 18.75 20.24
CA GLY A 318 -2.68 19.41 20.89
C GLY A 318 -2.30 20.10 22.20
N SER A 319 -3.29 20.70 22.85
CA SER A 319 -3.08 21.53 24.05
C SER A 319 -2.45 20.78 25.23
N SER A 320 -2.79 19.51 25.44
CA SER A 320 -2.27 18.67 26.53
C SER A 320 -1.40 17.50 26.10
N ASP A 321 -1.07 17.39 24.82
CA ASP A 321 -0.30 16.29 24.24
C ASP A 321 -0.83 14.88 24.61
N SER A 322 -2.14 14.79 24.82
CA SER A 322 -2.85 13.53 24.98
C SER A 322 -3.34 13.02 23.62
N ARG A 323 -3.68 11.73 23.53
CA ARG A 323 -4.23 11.12 22.30
C ARG A 323 -5.40 11.90 21.75
N ASP A 324 -6.42 12.20 22.59
CA ASP A 324 -7.62 12.91 22.18
C ASP A 324 -7.34 14.34 21.72
N ASN A 325 -6.43 15.04 22.41
CA ASN A 325 -6.07 16.41 22.03
C ASN A 325 -5.26 16.46 20.74
N ASN A 326 -4.29 15.54 20.58
CA ASN A 326 -3.49 15.45 19.35
C ASN A 326 -4.38 15.04 18.17
N TYR A 327 -5.28 14.07 18.35
CA TYR A 327 -6.24 13.65 17.33
C TYR A 327 -7.13 14.83 16.89
N SER A 328 -7.71 15.57 17.84
CA SER A 328 -8.57 16.73 17.56
C SER A 328 -7.82 17.87 16.87
N ALA A 329 -6.55 18.12 17.27
CA ALA A 329 -5.71 19.14 16.66
C ALA A 329 -5.37 18.84 15.17
N ASN A 330 -5.56 17.59 14.73
CA ASN A 330 -5.30 17.14 13.37
C ASN A 330 -6.59 16.77 12.59
N SER A 331 -7.75 17.22 13.06
CA SER A 331 -9.05 16.95 12.44
C SER A 331 -9.20 17.44 11.00
N GLY A 332 -8.39 18.40 10.58
CA GLY A 332 -8.35 18.91 9.20
C GLY A 332 -7.50 18.08 8.24
N LYS A 333 -6.72 17.10 8.74
CA LYS A 333 -5.97 16.18 7.87
C LYS A 333 -6.93 15.21 7.19
N TYR A 334 -6.61 14.87 5.94
CA TYR A 334 -7.42 13.99 5.10
C TYR A 334 -6.52 13.04 4.30
N GLY A 335 -7.08 11.92 3.87
CA GLY A 335 -6.40 10.93 3.03
C GLY A 335 -5.47 9.97 3.77
N ASP A 336 -5.27 10.10 5.07
CA ASP A 336 -4.35 9.26 5.86
C ASP A 336 -5.03 8.08 6.56
N ALA A 337 -6.33 7.90 6.35
CA ALA A 337 -7.16 6.89 7.03
C ALA A 337 -7.01 6.93 8.56
N VAL A 338 -7.07 8.13 9.13
CA VAL A 338 -7.04 8.39 10.58
C VAL A 338 -8.33 9.09 11.01
N TYR A 339 -8.40 10.42 10.92
CA TYR A 339 -9.57 11.17 11.42
C TYR A 339 -10.84 10.84 10.64
N GLU A 340 -10.75 10.75 9.33
CA GLU A 340 -11.90 10.54 8.45
C GLU A 340 -12.58 9.17 8.67
N THR A 341 -11.84 8.18 9.14
CA THR A 341 -12.29 6.77 9.25
C THR A 341 -12.33 6.25 10.68
N SER A 342 -12.40 7.14 11.66
CA SER A 342 -12.53 6.77 13.08
C SER A 342 -13.39 7.78 13.85
N ALA A 343 -14.01 7.35 14.94
CA ALA A 343 -14.84 8.21 15.78
C ALA A 343 -14.04 8.99 16.82
N ASN A 344 -12.87 8.49 17.22
CA ASN A 344 -11.96 9.15 18.16
C ASN A 344 -10.55 8.58 18.05
N GLY A 345 -9.58 9.21 18.72
CA GLY A 345 -8.17 8.83 18.70
C GLY A 345 -7.67 8.12 19.96
N ASN A 346 -8.55 7.55 20.77
CA ASN A 346 -8.18 6.91 22.04
C ASN A 346 -9.12 5.75 22.40
N SER A 347 -9.23 4.76 21.52
CA SER A 347 -10.14 3.64 21.71
C SER A 347 -9.63 2.35 21.09
N SER A 348 -9.95 1.24 21.71
CA SER A 348 -9.66 -0.10 21.18
C SER A 348 -10.59 -0.55 20.04
N SER A 349 -11.58 0.28 19.64
CA SER A 349 -12.61 -0.16 18.70
C SER A 349 -13.31 1.00 17.96
N SER A 350 -12.65 2.14 17.78
CA SER A 350 -13.29 3.34 17.21
C SER A 350 -12.87 3.71 15.79
N SER A 351 -12.03 2.92 15.14
CA SER A 351 -11.81 3.03 13.70
C SER A 351 -12.77 2.12 12.91
N TRP A 352 -12.86 2.30 11.61
CA TRP A 352 -13.71 1.47 10.74
C TRP A 352 -13.47 -0.03 10.97
N TYR A 353 -14.53 -0.81 10.94
CA TYR A 353 -14.60 -2.24 11.30
C TYR A 353 -14.37 -2.51 12.80
N GLY A 354 -14.35 -1.48 13.66
CA GLY A 354 -14.13 -1.64 15.09
C GLY A 354 -12.68 -1.95 15.47
N VAL A 355 -11.72 -1.57 14.61
CA VAL A 355 -10.29 -1.75 14.91
C VAL A 355 -9.74 -0.62 15.79
N PHE A 356 -8.53 -0.76 16.32
CA PHE A 356 -7.88 0.22 17.18
C PHE A 356 -7.73 1.59 16.51
N SER A 357 -7.87 2.63 17.33
CA SER A 357 -7.70 4.04 17.00
C SER A 357 -6.97 4.78 18.11
N TYR A 358 -5.69 4.54 18.26
CA TYR A 358 -4.86 5.20 19.28
C TYR A 358 -3.90 6.18 18.62
N PHE A 359 -4.18 7.49 18.77
CA PHE A 359 -3.34 8.54 18.20
C PHE A 359 -2.04 8.68 19.01
N PRO A 360 -0.89 9.01 18.37
CA PRO A 360 0.36 9.31 19.08
C PRO A 360 0.23 10.43 20.10
N ASN A 361 1.01 10.36 21.18
CA ASN A 361 0.96 11.27 22.34
C ASN A 361 2.34 11.55 22.92
N ALA A 362 2.39 12.13 24.11
CA ALA A 362 3.58 12.70 24.75
C ALA A 362 4.83 11.81 24.64
N ASP A 363 4.77 10.56 25.14
CA ASP A 363 5.95 9.69 25.21
C ASP A 363 6.08 8.76 24.00
N TRP A 364 5.12 8.81 23.07
CA TRP A 364 4.95 7.82 21.99
C TRP A 364 4.52 8.55 20.71
N PRO A 365 5.45 9.30 20.10
CA PRO A 365 5.11 10.26 19.06
C PRO A 365 4.97 9.67 17.64
N PHE A 366 5.35 8.40 17.39
CA PHE A 366 5.32 7.78 16.07
C PHE A 366 4.07 6.97 15.85
N PHE A 367 3.56 6.97 14.62
CA PHE A 367 2.49 6.09 14.19
C PHE A 367 2.96 4.68 13.89
N ASP A 368 2.14 3.69 14.25
CA ASP A 368 2.14 2.36 13.65
C ASP A 368 0.78 2.02 13.04
N ARG A 369 0.75 1.08 12.10
CA ARG A 369 -0.42 0.74 11.30
C ARG A 369 -0.65 -0.78 11.25
N GLY A 370 -1.85 -1.18 10.77
CA GLY A 370 -2.19 -2.56 10.40
C GLY A 370 -2.62 -3.45 11.57
N GLY A 371 -2.09 -3.20 12.75
CA GLY A 371 -2.22 -4.13 13.88
C GLY A 371 -1.24 -5.30 13.75
N ASN A 372 -1.24 -6.16 14.75
CA ASN A 372 -0.33 -7.30 14.86
C ASN A 372 -1.10 -8.61 14.67
N TYR A 373 -0.42 -9.68 14.29
CA TYR A 373 -0.98 -11.03 14.08
C TYR A 373 -1.88 -11.54 15.22
N SER A 374 -1.68 -11.05 16.43
CA SER A 374 -2.41 -11.46 17.63
C SER A 374 -3.58 -10.54 18.00
N ASN A 375 -3.77 -9.42 17.30
CA ASN A 375 -4.82 -8.46 17.63
C ASN A 375 -6.24 -8.92 17.24
N GLY A 376 -6.38 -9.98 16.40
CA GLY A 376 -7.69 -10.50 16.02
C GLY A 376 -8.59 -9.41 15.43
N THR A 377 -9.75 -9.18 16.05
CA THR A 377 -10.73 -8.16 15.62
C THR A 377 -10.24 -6.72 15.68
N SER A 378 -9.12 -6.46 16.35
CA SER A 378 -8.59 -5.11 16.52
C SER A 378 -7.51 -4.73 15.50
N ALA A 379 -7.01 -5.71 14.70
CA ALA A 379 -6.16 -5.45 13.54
C ALA A 379 -7.01 -5.06 12.33
N GLY A 380 -6.43 -4.35 11.38
CA GLY A 380 -7.11 -4.02 10.13
C GLY A 380 -6.44 -2.88 9.37
N VAL A 381 -6.83 -2.71 8.12
CA VAL A 381 -6.26 -1.68 7.23
C VAL A 381 -6.48 -0.26 7.78
N PHE A 382 -7.55 -0.05 8.55
CA PHE A 382 -7.89 1.23 9.17
C PHE A 382 -7.37 1.37 10.61
N TYR A 383 -6.59 0.38 11.11
CA TYR A 383 -5.89 0.48 12.37
C TYR A 383 -4.87 1.63 12.35
N PHE A 384 -4.83 2.40 13.42
CA PHE A 384 -3.69 3.24 13.73
C PHE A 384 -3.36 3.17 15.23
N GLY A 385 -2.07 3.12 15.51
CA GLY A 385 -1.51 3.04 16.83
C GLY A 385 -0.36 4.01 17.02
N TYR A 386 0.31 3.88 18.14
CA TYR A 386 1.37 4.78 18.58
C TYR A 386 2.54 3.99 19.16
N ASN A 387 3.73 4.50 18.96
CA ASN A 387 4.95 3.91 19.53
C ASN A 387 6.02 4.97 19.77
N ASN A 388 7.07 4.61 20.54
CA ASN A 388 8.18 5.50 20.83
C ASN A 388 9.29 5.50 19.76
N GLY A 389 9.19 4.67 18.74
CA GLY A 389 10.16 4.57 17.64
C GLY A 389 11.32 3.61 17.87
N ASN A 390 11.36 2.93 19.03
CA ASN A 390 12.42 2.00 19.36
C ASN A 390 12.42 0.72 18.51
N SER A 391 13.48 -0.08 18.66
CA SER A 391 13.61 -1.40 18.07
C SER A 391 12.70 -2.40 18.78
N ASN A 392 11.53 -2.69 18.19
CA ASN A 392 10.52 -3.59 18.75
C ASN A 392 10.39 -4.86 17.92
N GLY A 393 10.37 -6.02 18.58
CA GLY A 393 10.27 -7.34 17.93
C GLY A 393 8.93 -7.65 17.27
N GLY A 394 7.92 -6.82 17.46
CA GLY A 394 6.59 -6.94 16.86
C GLY A 394 6.31 -5.92 15.76
N ILE A 395 7.26 -5.03 15.43
CA ILE A 395 7.04 -3.93 14.49
C ILE A 395 7.97 -4.06 13.28
N SER A 396 7.38 -4.01 12.10
CA SER A 396 8.01 -4.02 10.78
C SER A 396 7.78 -2.67 10.06
N PHE A 397 7.88 -2.65 8.75
CA PHE A 397 7.72 -1.48 7.89
C PHE A 397 7.55 -1.89 6.44
N ARG A 398 7.19 -0.94 5.57
CA ARG A 398 7.29 -1.11 4.11
C ARG A 398 7.80 0.14 3.42
N PRO A 399 8.59 0.00 2.33
CA PRO A 399 8.97 1.10 1.46
C PRO A 399 7.93 1.37 0.37
N VAL A 400 8.04 2.58 -0.20
CA VAL A 400 7.33 3.04 -1.40
C VAL A 400 8.35 3.55 -2.41
N LEU A 401 8.07 3.40 -3.72
CA LEU A 401 8.87 3.93 -4.81
C LEU A 401 8.07 4.96 -5.61
N VAL A 402 8.76 5.98 -6.08
CA VAL A 402 8.24 7.01 -6.98
C VAL A 402 9.13 7.11 -8.22
N ALA A 403 8.65 6.65 -9.37
CA ALA A 403 9.28 6.92 -10.64
C ALA A 403 8.85 8.32 -11.11
N LEU A 404 9.81 9.24 -11.25
CA LEU A 404 9.61 10.63 -11.66
C LEU A 404 10.00 10.82 -13.12
#